data_c107796c352396140ba3c2da5eea3308
#
_entry.id   c107796c352396140ba3c2da5eea3308
#
_cell.length_a   1.000
_cell.length_b   1.000
_cell.length_c   1.000
_cell.angle_alpha   90.00
_cell.angle_beta   90.00
_cell.angle_gamma   90.00
#
_symmetry.space_group_name_H-M   'P 1'
#
loop_
_entity.id
_entity.type
_entity.pdbx_description
1 polymer ?
#
loop_
_entity_poly.entity_id
_entity_poly.type
_entity_poly.pdbx_seq_one_letter_code
_entity_poly.pdbx_strand_id
1 'polypeptide(L)'
;DYDLVGHVSLEQMDAESGNDCWGWTDSVTGKEYALMGLDNGTGIIDISDPFNPNYLGKIPTATLSSIWRDVKVFKDHAFIVSEAAGHGMQIFDLSKLRNITETQEFEPDLVYEGYGHSHNIAINTETGVAYTAGTGTSRNPRGIHAVDINNPLSPNLLTEFPDYGYTHDAQIVIYNGPDEEYVGKEIYIGSNEDRVVFVDITDKSNPTLISSFFYDHQYTHQSWLTEDQRFLLMGDELDEIDSSGAIINKTRTIVIDLKNLDEPKRHFDYVAETDAIDHNGYVKGSKFYLASYTSGLRVIDIL
;
A
#
# COMPACT_ATOMS: atom_id res chain seq x y z
N ASP A 1 -19.44 15.29 6.66
CA ASP A 1 -19.27 14.32 7.76
C ASP A 1 -19.56 12.93 7.22
N TYR A 2 -18.88 11.92 7.78
CA TYR A 2 -19.07 10.51 7.45
C TYR A 2 -19.49 9.79 8.73
N ASP A 3 -20.53 8.94 8.64
CA ASP A 3 -21.03 8.19 9.78
C ASP A 3 -20.59 6.73 9.67
N LEU A 4 -20.22 6.12 10.80
CA LEU A 4 -19.97 4.68 10.87
C LEU A 4 -21.30 3.95 10.77
N VAL A 5 -21.51 3.19 9.71
CA VAL A 5 -22.78 2.50 9.44
C VAL A 5 -22.72 0.99 9.72
N GLY A 6 -21.53 0.41 9.76
CA GLY A 6 -21.31 -1.02 10.05
C GLY A 6 -19.90 -1.25 10.59
N HIS A 7 -19.70 -2.33 11.33
CA HIS A 7 -18.41 -2.67 11.94
C HIS A 7 -18.25 -4.17 12.11
N VAL A 8 -17.06 -4.68 11.81
CA VAL A 8 -16.62 -6.04 12.19
C VAL A 8 -15.43 -5.88 13.13
N SER A 9 -15.54 -6.39 14.36
CA SER A 9 -14.50 -6.24 15.36
C SER A 9 -13.33 -7.22 15.20
N LEU A 10 -12.18 -6.90 15.78
CA LEU A 10 -11.04 -7.82 15.85
C LEU A 10 -11.41 -9.13 16.56
N GLU A 11 -12.26 -9.07 17.59
CA GLU A 11 -12.77 -10.26 18.28
C GLU A 11 -13.56 -11.18 17.34
N GLN A 12 -14.43 -10.63 16.47
CA GLN A 12 -15.15 -11.42 15.46
C GLN A 12 -14.20 -12.06 14.44
N MET A 13 -13.07 -11.42 14.16
CA MET A 13 -12.03 -11.91 13.27
C MET A 13 -11.01 -12.82 13.96
N ASP A 14 -11.12 -13.03 15.27
CA ASP A 14 -10.17 -13.78 16.08
C ASP A 14 -8.73 -13.28 15.83
N ALA A 15 -8.51 -11.98 16.09
CA ALA A 15 -7.25 -11.28 15.88
C ALA A 15 -6.97 -10.25 16.99
N GLU A 16 -5.70 -9.94 17.23
CA GLU A 16 -5.29 -8.98 18.26
C GLU A 16 -5.08 -7.56 17.67
N SER A 17 -4.70 -7.48 16.40
CA SER A 17 -4.49 -6.20 15.71
C SER A 17 -4.83 -6.27 14.21
N GLY A 18 -5.13 -5.11 13.65
CA GLY A 18 -5.27 -4.89 12.22
C GLY A 18 -4.25 -3.86 11.74
N ASN A 19 -3.84 -3.95 10.49
CA ASN A 19 -2.82 -3.08 9.91
C ASN A 19 -3.32 -2.40 8.65
N ASP A 20 -3.18 -3.04 7.48
CA ASP A 20 -3.57 -2.51 6.19
C ASP A 20 -4.93 -3.06 5.72
N CYS A 21 -5.52 -2.42 4.73
CA CYS A 21 -6.73 -2.91 4.09
C CYS A 21 -6.73 -2.63 2.59
N TRP A 22 -7.42 -3.50 1.85
CA TRP A 22 -7.70 -3.29 0.44
C TRP A 22 -9.13 -3.71 0.11
N GLY A 23 -9.60 -3.35 -1.08
CA GLY A 23 -10.93 -3.69 -1.56
C GLY A 23 -10.91 -4.56 -2.82
N TRP A 24 -11.96 -5.37 -2.97
CA TRP A 24 -12.25 -6.07 -4.21
C TRP A 24 -13.73 -6.00 -4.53
N THR A 25 -14.05 -5.60 -5.77
CA THR A 25 -15.41 -5.69 -6.32
C THR A 25 -15.46 -6.83 -7.31
N ASP A 26 -16.28 -7.85 -7.03
CA ASP A 26 -16.49 -8.95 -7.95
C ASP A 26 -17.27 -8.48 -9.18
N SER A 27 -16.61 -8.42 -10.32
CA SER A 27 -17.21 -7.97 -11.58
C SER A 27 -18.36 -8.85 -12.10
N VAL A 28 -18.46 -10.10 -11.59
CA VAL A 28 -19.51 -11.06 -11.98
C VAL A 28 -20.79 -10.88 -11.16
N THR A 29 -20.65 -10.68 -9.85
CA THR A 29 -21.79 -10.60 -8.92
C THR A 29 -22.13 -9.19 -8.49
N GLY A 30 -21.21 -8.24 -8.68
CA GLY A 30 -21.30 -6.87 -8.16
C GLY A 30 -21.09 -6.76 -6.64
N LYS A 31 -20.74 -7.84 -5.97
CA LYS A 31 -20.45 -7.84 -4.54
C LYS A 31 -19.13 -7.12 -4.25
N GLU A 32 -19.09 -6.48 -3.10
CA GLU A 32 -17.92 -5.74 -2.61
C GLU A 32 -17.34 -6.40 -1.36
N TYR A 33 -16.02 -6.51 -1.31
CA TYR A 33 -15.32 -7.15 -0.22
C TYR A 33 -14.19 -6.25 0.29
N ALA A 34 -14.04 -6.22 1.62
CA ALA A 34 -12.86 -5.68 2.27
C ALA A 34 -11.91 -6.82 2.66
N LEU A 35 -10.63 -6.62 2.38
CA LEU A 35 -9.52 -7.48 2.79
C LEU A 35 -8.77 -6.74 3.89
N MET A 36 -8.71 -7.32 5.09
CA MET A 36 -8.09 -6.69 6.26
C MET A 36 -6.84 -7.46 6.67
N GLY A 37 -5.69 -6.82 6.60
CA GLY A 37 -4.45 -7.36 7.16
C GLY A 37 -4.55 -7.44 8.68
N LEU A 38 -4.38 -8.64 9.21
CA LEU A 38 -4.43 -8.95 10.65
C LEU A 38 -3.06 -9.48 11.10
N ASP A 39 -2.80 -9.45 12.38
CA ASP A 39 -1.55 -10.01 12.94
C ASP A 39 -1.37 -11.51 12.60
N ASN A 40 -2.46 -12.26 12.53
CA ASN A 40 -2.46 -13.71 12.34
C ASN A 40 -2.98 -14.18 10.96
N GLY A 41 -3.25 -13.26 10.02
CA GLY A 41 -3.77 -13.61 8.69
C GLY A 41 -4.38 -12.43 7.95
N THR A 42 -5.20 -12.69 6.94
CA THR A 42 -5.95 -11.67 6.20
C THR A 42 -7.44 -11.98 6.30
N GLY A 43 -8.18 -11.12 6.98
CA GLY A 43 -9.63 -11.22 7.13
C GLY A 43 -10.36 -10.81 5.85
N ILE A 44 -11.45 -11.51 5.55
CA ILE A 44 -12.29 -11.26 4.36
C ILE A 44 -13.70 -10.92 4.84
N ILE A 45 -14.18 -9.74 4.45
CA ILE A 45 -15.47 -9.21 4.86
C ILE A 45 -16.30 -8.87 3.61
N ASP A 46 -17.50 -9.43 3.46
CA ASP A 46 -18.48 -8.98 2.46
C ASP A 46 -19.11 -7.68 2.98
N ILE A 47 -18.88 -6.59 2.26
CA ILE A 47 -19.35 -5.23 2.57
C ILE A 47 -20.40 -4.74 1.56
N SER A 48 -20.98 -5.64 0.79
CA SER A 48 -22.01 -5.32 -0.21
C SER A 48 -23.25 -4.66 0.40
N ASP A 49 -23.58 -4.99 1.66
CA ASP A 49 -24.49 -4.22 2.51
C ASP A 49 -23.66 -3.52 3.61
N PRO A 50 -23.37 -2.21 3.45
CA PRO A 50 -22.51 -1.51 4.41
C PRO A 50 -23.10 -1.40 5.82
N PHE A 51 -24.42 -1.60 5.99
CA PHE A 51 -25.07 -1.62 7.31
C PHE A 51 -24.94 -2.96 8.02
N ASN A 52 -24.69 -4.04 7.27
CA ASN A 52 -24.56 -5.39 7.78
C ASN A 52 -23.33 -6.09 7.19
N PRO A 53 -22.11 -5.59 7.45
CA PRO A 53 -20.89 -6.23 6.95
C PRO A 53 -20.78 -7.66 7.52
N ASN A 54 -20.45 -8.62 6.68
CA ASN A 54 -20.42 -10.03 7.03
C ASN A 54 -19.00 -10.60 6.95
N TYR A 55 -18.44 -11.02 8.06
CA TYR A 55 -17.14 -11.69 8.11
C TYR A 55 -17.23 -13.10 7.53
N LEU A 56 -16.52 -13.34 6.44
CA LEU A 56 -16.51 -14.63 5.74
C LEU A 56 -15.42 -15.58 6.25
N GLY A 57 -14.40 -15.04 6.92
CA GLY A 57 -13.29 -15.82 7.44
C GLY A 57 -11.93 -15.19 7.10
N LYS A 58 -10.87 -15.94 7.29
CA LYS A 58 -9.50 -15.45 7.02
C LYS A 58 -8.64 -16.45 6.26
N ILE A 59 -7.64 -15.92 5.58
CA ILE A 59 -6.47 -16.64 5.08
C ILE A 59 -5.43 -16.56 6.21
N PRO A 60 -5.09 -17.67 6.89
CA PRO A 60 -4.08 -17.65 7.94
C PRO A 60 -2.72 -17.18 7.43
N THR A 61 -1.90 -16.61 8.32
CA THR A 61 -0.52 -16.25 7.98
C THR A 61 0.28 -17.47 7.51
N ALA A 62 1.13 -17.29 6.50
CA ALA A 62 1.95 -18.40 5.97
C ALA A 62 2.96 -18.94 6.99
N THR A 63 3.39 -18.11 7.93
CA THR A 63 4.38 -18.49 8.96
C THR A 63 3.98 -17.94 10.32
N LEU A 64 4.73 -16.99 10.87
CA LEU A 64 4.51 -16.41 12.20
C LEU A 64 3.52 -15.24 12.14
N SER A 65 2.90 -14.92 13.26
CA SER A 65 2.15 -13.67 13.41
C SER A 65 3.07 -12.45 13.25
N SER A 66 2.54 -11.41 12.62
CA SER A 66 3.21 -10.12 12.47
C SER A 66 2.16 -9.03 12.38
N ILE A 67 2.38 -7.92 13.08
CA ILE A 67 1.50 -6.75 13.03
C ILE A 67 1.61 -5.99 11.68
N TRP A 68 2.64 -6.27 10.87
CA TRP A 68 2.84 -5.67 9.57
C TRP A 68 2.48 -6.65 8.46
N ARG A 69 1.42 -6.31 7.74
CA ARG A 69 0.87 -7.09 6.62
C ARG A 69 0.23 -6.14 5.62
N ASP A 70 0.55 -6.33 4.34
CA ASP A 70 -0.05 -5.54 3.27
C ASP A 70 -0.73 -6.44 2.23
N VAL A 71 -1.78 -5.94 1.59
CA VAL A 71 -2.59 -6.67 0.63
C VAL A 71 -2.99 -5.77 -0.55
N LYS A 72 -2.84 -6.30 -1.76
CA LYS A 72 -3.33 -5.67 -3.00
C LYS A 72 -4.06 -6.71 -3.84
N VAL A 73 -4.86 -6.24 -4.82
CA VAL A 73 -5.67 -7.10 -5.69
C VAL A 73 -5.33 -6.87 -7.15
N PHE A 74 -5.20 -7.97 -7.90
CA PHE A 74 -5.05 -7.95 -9.35
C PHE A 74 -5.70 -9.19 -9.97
N LYS A 75 -6.47 -9.03 -11.07
CA LYS A 75 -7.15 -10.13 -11.80
C LYS A 75 -7.88 -11.11 -10.87
N ASP A 76 -8.75 -10.57 -10.01
CA ASP A 76 -9.53 -11.35 -9.03
C ASP A 76 -8.67 -12.19 -8.05
N HIS A 77 -7.40 -11.85 -7.84
CA HIS A 77 -6.54 -12.49 -6.86
C HIS A 77 -6.03 -11.48 -5.83
N ALA A 78 -6.04 -11.87 -4.58
CA ALA A 78 -5.34 -11.16 -3.50
C ALA A 78 -3.88 -11.56 -3.47
N PHE A 79 -2.99 -10.58 -3.33
CA PHE A 79 -1.56 -10.73 -3.12
C PHE A 79 -1.23 -10.16 -1.75
N ILE A 80 -0.75 -11.00 -0.85
CA ILE A 80 -0.60 -10.70 0.57
C ILE A 80 0.85 -10.90 0.96
N VAL A 81 1.46 -9.86 1.53
CA VAL A 81 2.82 -9.88 2.05
C VAL A 81 2.83 -9.64 3.55
N SER A 82 3.92 -9.96 4.23
CA SER A 82 4.10 -9.69 5.65
C SER A 82 5.59 -9.62 6.00
N GLU A 83 5.90 -8.92 7.08
CA GLU A 83 7.25 -8.94 7.68
C GLU A 83 7.58 -10.22 8.45
N ALA A 84 6.63 -11.12 8.62
CA ALA A 84 6.89 -12.41 9.23
C ALA A 84 7.97 -13.18 8.46
N ALA A 85 8.99 -13.65 9.16
CA ALA A 85 10.11 -14.36 8.54
C ALA A 85 9.65 -15.59 7.74
N GLY A 86 10.05 -15.67 6.48
CA GLY A 86 9.70 -16.77 5.58
C GLY A 86 8.26 -16.72 5.04
N HIS A 87 7.55 -15.61 5.20
CA HIS A 87 6.17 -15.48 4.75
C HIS A 87 6.02 -15.54 3.23
N GLY A 88 6.92 -14.90 2.50
CA GLY A 88 6.80 -14.75 1.05
C GLY A 88 5.58 -13.92 0.64
N MET A 89 4.95 -14.27 -0.48
CA MET A 89 3.70 -13.65 -0.95
C MET A 89 2.62 -14.72 -1.13
N GLN A 90 1.58 -14.67 -0.29
CA GLN A 90 0.41 -15.53 -0.47
C GLN A 90 -0.45 -14.98 -1.60
N ILE A 91 -0.99 -15.88 -2.42
CA ILE A 91 -1.88 -15.56 -3.54
C ILE A 91 -3.16 -16.35 -3.37
N PHE A 92 -4.31 -15.66 -3.43
CA PHE A 92 -5.61 -16.28 -3.23
C PHE A 92 -6.61 -15.83 -4.30
N ASP A 93 -7.26 -16.78 -4.96
CA ASP A 93 -8.33 -16.53 -5.94
C ASP A 93 -9.63 -16.11 -5.23
N LEU A 94 -9.95 -14.82 -5.30
CA LEU A 94 -11.12 -14.20 -4.68
C LEU A 94 -12.44 -14.67 -5.28
N SER A 95 -12.44 -15.23 -6.48
CA SER A 95 -13.66 -15.79 -7.10
C SER A 95 -14.27 -16.94 -6.29
N LYS A 96 -13.49 -17.59 -5.44
CA LYS A 96 -13.95 -18.62 -4.50
C LYS A 96 -14.94 -18.09 -3.47
N LEU A 97 -14.95 -16.77 -3.23
CA LEU A 97 -15.85 -16.14 -2.25
C LEU A 97 -17.31 -16.09 -2.72
N ARG A 98 -17.57 -16.28 -4.03
CA ARG A 98 -18.91 -16.13 -4.62
C ARG A 98 -20.00 -16.99 -3.97
N ASN A 99 -19.63 -18.15 -3.44
CA ASN A 99 -20.59 -19.12 -2.90
C ASN A 99 -20.40 -19.39 -1.40
N ILE A 100 -19.66 -18.54 -0.71
CA ILE A 100 -19.44 -18.70 0.73
C ILE A 100 -20.67 -18.24 1.49
N THR A 101 -21.19 -19.11 2.36
CA THR A 101 -22.36 -18.86 3.21
C THR A 101 -22.04 -18.97 4.69
N GLU A 102 -20.90 -19.57 5.06
CA GLU A 102 -20.46 -19.77 6.44
C GLU A 102 -19.02 -19.28 6.61
N THR A 103 -18.71 -18.76 7.77
CA THR A 103 -17.35 -18.35 8.13
C THR A 103 -16.41 -19.54 8.13
N GLN A 104 -15.23 -19.40 7.51
CA GLN A 104 -14.24 -20.47 7.41
C GLN A 104 -12.80 -19.95 7.31
N GLU A 105 -11.83 -20.84 7.48
CA GLU A 105 -10.45 -20.56 7.07
C GLU A 105 -10.28 -20.89 5.59
N PHE A 106 -9.51 -20.05 4.89
CA PHE A 106 -9.20 -20.20 3.48
C PHE A 106 -7.73 -20.58 3.31
N GLU A 107 -7.46 -21.51 2.41
CA GLU A 107 -6.10 -21.83 2.02
C GLU A 107 -5.68 -20.97 0.82
N PRO A 108 -4.47 -20.35 0.83
CA PRO A 108 -3.95 -19.66 -0.33
C PRO A 108 -3.74 -20.64 -1.50
N ASP A 109 -3.89 -20.16 -2.73
CA ASP A 109 -3.67 -20.99 -3.93
C ASP A 109 -2.19 -21.21 -4.19
N LEU A 110 -1.37 -20.25 -3.79
CA LEU A 110 0.08 -20.29 -3.94
C LEU A 110 0.74 -19.43 -2.86
N VAL A 111 1.94 -19.83 -2.46
CA VAL A 111 2.88 -18.98 -1.75
C VAL A 111 4.12 -18.81 -2.63
N TYR A 112 4.40 -17.58 -3.05
CA TYR A 112 5.62 -17.26 -3.78
C TYR A 112 6.76 -17.04 -2.79
N GLU A 113 7.79 -17.87 -2.86
CA GLU A 113 8.92 -17.91 -1.93
C GLU A 113 10.18 -17.22 -2.47
N GLY A 114 10.05 -16.34 -3.47
CA GLY A 114 11.19 -15.65 -4.08
C GLY A 114 11.94 -14.70 -3.15
N TYR A 115 11.34 -14.35 -2.00
CA TYR A 115 11.92 -13.56 -0.92
C TYR A 115 11.41 -14.08 0.45
N GLY A 116 12.07 -13.67 1.56
CA GLY A 116 11.72 -14.17 2.89
C GLY A 116 10.58 -13.42 3.56
N HIS A 117 10.52 -12.10 3.41
CA HIS A 117 9.48 -11.22 3.95
C HIS A 117 9.40 -9.91 3.15
N SER A 118 8.31 -9.17 3.30
CA SER A 118 8.16 -7.84 2.72
C SER A 118 7.28 -6.97 3.60
N HIS A 119 7.62 -5.68 3.70
CA HIS A 119 6.81 -4.71 4.43
C HIS A 119 5.58 -4.30 3.63
N ASN A 120 5.77 -3.94 2.37
CA ASN A 120 4.73 -3.40 1.50
C ASN A 120 4.68 -4.11 0.13
N ILE A 121 3.54 -4.03 -0.53
CA ILE A 121 3.34 -4.46 -1.91
C ILE A 121 2.56 -3.40 -2.70
N ALA A 122 3.12 -2.95 -3.81
CA ALA A 122 2.42 -2.13 -4.79
C ALA A 122 2.26 -2.88 -6.12
N ILE A 123 1.13 -2.72 -6.78
CA ILE A 123 0.85 -3.40 -8.05
C ILE A 123 0.53 -2.36 -9.12
N ASN A 124 1.31 -2.38 -10.22
CA ASN A 124 0.87 -1.72 -11.42
C ASN A 124 -0.10 -2.63 -12.18
N THR A 125 -1.37 -2.30 -12.13
CA THR A 125 -2.42 -3.11 -12.76
C THR A 125 -2.43 -3.02 -14.29
N GLU A 126 -1.79 -2.02 -14.88
CA GLU A 126 -1.67 -1.88 -16.34
C GLU A 126 -0.61 -2.85 -16.90
N THR A 127 0.50 -3.04 -16.18
CA THR A 127 1.59 -3.93 -16.60
C THR A 127 1.48 -5.34 -16.00
N GLY A 128 0.73 -5.50 -14.92
CA GLY A 128 0.62 -6.76 -14.18
C GLY A 128 1.91 -7.12 -13.47
N VAL A 129 2.57 -6.13 -12.89
CA VAL A 129 3.80 -6.31 -12.10
C VAL A 129 3.55 -5.91 -10.65
N ALA A 130 3.88 -6.80 -9.74
CA ALA A 130 3.91 -6.53 -8.30
C ALA A 130 5.34 -6.12 -7.89
N TYR A 131 5.41 -5.05 -7.09
CA TYR A 131 6.64 -4.52 -6.53
C TYR A 131 6.55 -4.64 -5.02
N THR A 132 7.38 -5.47 -4.42
CA THR A 132 7.44 -5.62 -2.97
C THR A 132 8.61 -4.82 -2.42
N ALA A 133 8.34 -4.00 -1.42
CA ALA A 133 9.31 -3.13 -0.77
C ALA A 133 9.60 -3.60 0.66
N GLY A 134 10.74 -3.23 1.20
CA GLY A 134 11.17 -3.71 2.52
C GLY A 134 11.43 -5.21 2.54
N THR A 135 11.90 -5.79 1.42
CA THR A 135 12.11 -7.24 1.31
C THR A 135 13.38 -7.68 2.04
N GLY A 136 13.29 -8.84 2.72
CA GLY A 136 14.45 -9.53 3.28
C GLY A 136 14.89 -10.69 2.41
N THR A 137 15.77 -10.44 1.43
CA THR A 137 16.43 -11.51 0.66
C THR A 137 17.92 -11.54 0.95
N SER A 138 18.57 -12.67 0.68
CA SER A 138 20.04 -12.79 0.84
C SER A 138 20.81 -11.94 -0.19
N ARG A 139 20.20 -11.64 -1.35
CA ARG A 139 20.80 -10.82 -2.41
C ARG A 139 20.44 -9.35 -2.28
N ASN A 140 19.25 -9.07 -1.76
CA ASN A 140 18.69 -7.75 -1.69
C ASN A 140 17.91 -7.56 -0.38
N PRO A 141 18.60 -7.33 0.74
CA PRO A 141 17.96 -7.30 2.05
C PRO A 141 17.07 -6.08 2.29
N ARG A 142 17.12 -5.09 1.40
CA ARG A 142 16.37 -3.82 1.55
C ARG A 142 15.81 -3.26 0.25
N GLY A 143 15.98 -3.96 -0.84
CA GLY A 143 15.60 -3.48 -2.16
C GLY A 143 14.20 -3.86 -2.56
N ILE A 144 13.90 -3.48 -3.80
CA ILE A 144 12.64 -3.78 -4.44
C ILE A 144 12.76 -5.08 -5.21
N HIS A 145 11.70 -5.86 -5.13
CA HIS A 145 11.58 -7.15 -5.80
C HIS A 145 10.37 -7.06 -6.76
N ALA A 146 10.63 -7.01 -8.06
CA ALA A 146 9.60 -6.88 -9.09
C ALA A 146 9.23 -8.25 -9.66
N VAL A 147 7.95 -8.59 -9.59
CA VAL A 147 7.41 -9.90 -9.96
C VAL A 147 6.33 -9.74 -11.02
N ASP A 148 6.45 -10.42 -12.15
CA ASP A 148 5.37 -10.56 -13.13
C ASP A 148 4.27 -11.45 -12.54
N ILE A 149 3.08 -10.90 -12.40
CA ILE A 149 1.88 -11.56 -11.88
C ILE A 149 0.76 -11.63 -12.93
N ASN A 150 1.07 -11.46 -14.22
CA ASN A 150 0.09 -11.57 -15.29
C ASN A 150 -0.60 -12.93 -15.32
N ASN A 151 0.09 -13.98 -14.93
CA ASN A 151 -0.50 -15.23 -14.49
C ASN A 151 -0.36 -15.35 -12.96
N PRO A 152 -1.41 -15.04 -12.18
CA PRO A 152 -1.33 -15.00 -10.72
C PRO A 152 -0.78 -16.26 -10.07
N LEU A 153 -1.08 -17.42 -10.63
CA LEU A 153 -0.63 -18.71 -10.10
C LEU A 153 0.73 -19.18 -10.68
N SER A 154 1.41 -18.32 -11.43
CA SER A 154 2.76 -18.59 -11.95
C SER A 154 3.60 -17.31 -11.94
N PRO A 155 3.80 -16.69 -10.77
CA PRO A 155 4.56 -15.45 -10.66
C PRO A 155 6.03 -15.65 -11.00
N ASN A 156 6.64 -14.71 -11.72
CA ASN A 156 8.03 -14.77 -12.13
C ASN A 156 8.79 -13.52 -11.70
N LEU A 157 9.97 -13.71 -11.11
CA LEU A 157 10.89 -12.62 -10.84
C LEU A 157 11.32 -11.95 -12.14
N LEU A 158 11.15 -10.65 -12.23
CA LEU A 158 11.66 -9.82 -13.32
C LEU A 158 13.01 -9.22 -12.97
N THR A 159 13.10 -8.58 -11.82
CA THR A 159 14.32 -7.93 -11.35
C THR A 159 14.29 -7.67 -9.85
N GLU A 160 15.48 -7.45 -9.29
CA GLU A 160 15.71 -6.91 -7.95
C GLU A 160 16.62 -5.68 -8.09
N PHE A 161 16.29 -4.57 -7.44
CA PHE A 161 17.13 -3.39 -7.48
C PHE A 161 17.24 -2.73 -6.09
N PRO A 162 18.44 -2.80 -5.48
CA PRO A 162 18.69 -2.25 -4.15
C PRO A 162 19.17 -0.79 -4.15
N ASP A 163 19.50 -0.22 -5.33
CA ASP A 163 20.43 0.89 -5.46
C ASP A 163 19.89 2.24 -4.95
N TYR A 164 18.56 2.35 -4.69
CA TYR A 164 17.96 3.63 -4.29
C TYR A 164 17.65 3.72 -2.79
N GLY A 165 18.09 2.75 -2.00
CA GLY A 165 17.90 2.69 -0.56
C GLY A 165 16.69 1.85 -0.14
N TYR A 166 16.41 1.84 1.16
CA TYR A 166 15.24 1.17 1.70
C TYR A 166 13.97 1.93 1.32
N THR A 167 13.05 1.26 0.65
CA THR A 167 11.72 1.79 0.40
C THR A 167 10.75 1.18 1.40
N HIS A 168 10.06 2.04 2.13
CA HIS A 168 9.03 1.65 3.09
C HIS A 168 7.69 1.38 2.37
N ASP A 169 7.22 2.34 1.59
CA ASP A 169 6.00 2.25 0.78
C ASP A 169 6.24 2.79 -0.63
N ALA A 170 5.45 2.37 -1.62
CA ALA A 170 5.61 2.82 -2.99
C ALA A 170 4.28 2.91 -3.74
N GLN A 171 4.23 3.87 -4.67
CA GLN A 171 3.22 3.90 -5.72
C GLN A 171 3.87 3.74 -7.09
N ILE A 172 3.29 2.90 -7.96
CA ILE A 172 3.77 2.70 -9.32
C ILE A 172 2.66 3.07 -10.30
N VAL A 173 3.00 3.89 -11.29
CA VAL A 173 2.05 4.39 -12.29
C VAL A 173 2.63 4.34 -13.70
N ILE A 174 1.76 4.22 -14.71
CA ILE A 174 2.09 4.73 -16.05
C ILE A 174 1.88 6.24 -15.99
N TYR A 175 2.95 6.98 -16.14
CA TYR A 175 2.93 8.42 -15.96
C TYR A 175 2.17 9.13 -17.08
N ASN A 176 1.19 9.94 -16.70
CA ASN A 176 0.38 10.79 -17.56
C ASN A 176 0.26 12.22 -17.01
N GLY A 177 1.19 12.60 -16.14
CA GLY A 177 1.24 13.93 -15.53
C GLY A 177 1.79 15.02 -16.45
N PRO A 178 2.08 16.20 -15.90
CA PRO A 178 2.43 17.39 -16.69
C PRO A 178 3.84 17.39 -17.30
N ASP A 179 4.73 16.48 -16.89
CA ASP A 179 6.08 16.38 -17.46
C ASP A 179 6.08 15.50 -18.72
N GLU A 180 6.06 16.14 -19.88
CA GLU A 180 5.94 15.45 -21.18
C GLU A 180 7.07 14.45 -21.47
N GLU A 181 8.26 14.62 -20.85
CA GLU A 181 9.39 13.71 -21.05
C GLU A 181 9.12 12.30 -20.53
N TYR A 182 8.27 12.20 -19.51
CA TYR A 182 7.98 10.93 -18.83
C TYR A 182 6.61 10.34 -19.17
N VAL A 183 5.80 11.00 -19.99
CA VAL A 183 4.48 10.49 -20.39
C VAL A 183 4.60 9.11 -21.05
N GLY A 184 3.83 8.15 -20.54
CA GLY A 184 3.81 6.76 -20.99
C GLY A 184 4.90 5.87 -20.38
N LYS A 185 5.82 6.43 -19.59
CA LYS A 185 6.81 5.64 -18.85
C LYS A 185 6.21 5.07 -17.56
N GLU A 186 6.72 3.93 -17.14
CA GLU A 186 6.38 3.36 -15.83
C GLU A 186 7.30 3.95 -14.76
N ILE A 187 6.70 4.70 -13.85
CA ILE A 187 7.43 5.42 -12.80
C ILE A 187 7.15 4.77 -11.45
N TYR A 188 8.22 4.43 -10.76
CA TYR A 188 8.23 4.03 -9.38
C TYR A 188 8.47 5.26 -8.49
N ILE A 189 7.56 5.48 -7.54
CA ILE A 189 7.64 6.55 -6.54
C ILE A 189 7.78 5.86 -5.18
N GLY A 190 8.98 5.92 -4.61
CA GLY A 190 9.31 5.26 -3.36
C GLY A 190 9.44 6.23 -2.20
N SER A 191 8.74 5.95 -1.10
CA SER A 191 8.90 6.64 0.18
C SER A 191 9.99 5.90 0.98
N ASN A 192 11.18 6.51 1.06
CA ASN A 192 12.42 5.86 1.48
C ASN A 192 12.89 6.32 2.86
N GLU A 193 12.01 6.35 3.87
CA GLU A 193 12.32 6.79 5.25
C GLU A 193 12.89 8.22 5.34
N ASP A 194 13.88 8.58 4.52
CA ASP A 194 14.60 9.86 4.53
C ASP A 194 14.32 10.76 3.33
N ARG A 195 13.59 10.28 2.33
CA ARG A 195 13.28 11.00 1.09
C ARG A 195 12.23 10.28 0.25
N VAL A 196 11.70 10.97 -0.75
CA VAL A 196 10.98 10.34 -1.88
C VAL A 196 11.94 10.15 -3.06
N VAL A 197 11.90 8.98 -3.71
CA VAL A 197 12.66 8.71 -4.94
C VAL A 197 11.72 8.50 -6.11
N PHE A 198 12.11 9.00 -7.28
CA PHE A 198 11.41 8.83 -8.56
C PHE A 198 12.32 8.03 -9.50
N VAL A 199 11.86 6.86 -9.94
CA VAL A 199 12.67 5.95 -10.76
C VAL A 199 11.89 5.55 -12.00
N ASP A 200 12.49 5.74 -13.18
CA ASP A 200 12.00 5.16 -14.44
C ASP A 200 12.30 3.66 -14.44
N ILE A 201 11.25 2.87 -14.35
CA ILE A 201 11.30 1.40 -14.33
C ILE A 201 10.67 0.80 -15.59
N THR A 202 10.54 1.57 -16.66
CA THR A 202 10.00 1.11 -17.95
C THR A 202 10.79 -0.10 -18.45
N ASP A 203 12.11 -0.01 -18.41
CA ASP A 203 13.00 -1.17 -18.58
C ASP A 203 13.34 -1.78 -17.22
N LYS A 204 12.70 -2.91 -16.90
CA LYS A 204 12.90 -3.61 -15.62
C LYS A 204 14.32 -4.10 -15.40
N SER A 205 15.07 -4.32 -16.49
CA SER A 205 16.47 -4.75 -16.43
C SER A 205 17.46 -3.62 -16.16
N ASN A 206 17.03 -2.37 -16.35
CA ASN A 206 17.85 -1.18 -16.18
C ASN A 206 17.06 0.01 -15.58
N PRO A 207 16.60 -0.09 -14.32
CA PRO A 207 15.94 1.01 -13.64
C PRO A 207 16.84 2.25 -13.60
N THR A 208 16.27 3.45 -13.82
CA THR A 208 17.04 4.70 -13.86
C THR A 208 16.45 5.70 -12.87
N LEU A 209 17.26 6.16 -11.92
CA LEU A 209 16.87 7.24 -11.02
C LEU A 209 16.63 8.53 -11.81
N ILE A 210 15.43 9.09 -11.70
CA ILE A 210 15.09 10.41 -12.25
C ILE A 210 15.55 11.47 -11.26
N SER A 211 15.02 11.43 -10.05
CA SER A 211 15.33 12.41 -9.00
C SER A 211 15.04 11.88 -7.60
N SER A 212 15.37 12.69 -6.61
CA SER A 212 15.00 12.48 -5.21
C SER A 212 14.54 13.79 -4.61
N PHE A 213 13.47 13.75 -3.82
CA PHE A 213 13.00 14.87 -3.03
C PHE A 213 13.44 14.73 -1.59
N PHE A 214 14.31 15.63 -1.13
CA PHE A 214 14.81 15.70 0.25
C PHE A 214 14.11 16.84 1.00
N TYR A 215 13.88 16.63 2.29
CA TYR A 215 13.30 17.62 3.19
C TYR A 215 13.80 17.35 4.63
N ASP A 216 13.40 18.19 5.59
CA ASP A 216 13.68 17.96 7.01
C ASP A 216 12.66 16.93 7.54
N HIS A 217 13.03 15.68 7.52
CA HIS A 217 12.20 14.50 7.75
C HIS A 217 12.40 13.91 9.14
N GLN A 218 11.38 13.18 9.59
CA GLN A 218 11.49 12.20 10.68
C GLN A 218 11.39 10.78 10.10
N TYR A 219 10.33 10.49 9.32
CA TYR A 219 10.15 9.21 8.67
C TYR A 219 9.24 9.34 7.42
N THR A 220 9.84 9.43 6.24
CA THR A 220 9.10 9.45 4.97
C THR A 220 8.36 8.14 4.79
N HIS A 221 7.06 8.14 5.12
CA HIS A 221 6.28 6.92 5.29
C HIS A 221 5.61 6.47 3.99
N GLN A 222 4.66 7.27 3.49
CA GLN A 222 3.90 6.98 2.28
C GLN A 222 3.68 8.26 1.46
N SER A 223 3.53 8.09 0.15
CA SER A 223 3.13 9.17 -0.73
C SER A 223 2.16 8.69 -1.80
N TRP A 224 1.20 9.56 -2.21
CA TRP A 224 0.20 9.22 -3.20
C TRP A 224 -0.08 10.37 -4.16
N LEU A 225 -0.14 10.09 -5.47
CA LEU A 225 -0.41 11.08 -6.51
C LEU A 225 -1.86 11.54 -6.51
N THR A 226 -2.08 12.80 -6.88
CA THR A 226 -3.38 13.26 -7.40
C THR A 226 -3.71 12.54 -8.72
N GLU A 227 -4.99 12.44 -9.10
CA GLU A 227 -5.38 11.71 -10.32
C GLU A 227 -4.81 12.31 -11.60
N ASP A 228 -4.54 13.61 -11.64
CA ASP A 228 -3.83 14.28 -12.73
C ASP A 228 -2.31 14.11 -12.67
N GLN A 229 -1.82 13.41 -11.68
CA GLN A 229 -0.40 13.15 -11.39
C GLN A 229 0.46 14.43 -11.31
N ARG A 230 -0.19 15.58 -11.03
CA ARG A 230 0.48 16.85 -10.87
C ARG A 230 1.11 17.01 -9.48
N PHE A 231 0.42 16.55 -8.46
CA PHE A 231 0.87 16.68 -7.09
C PHE A 231 1.03 15.32 -6.42
N LEU A 232 2.04 15.23 -5.56
CA LEU A 232 2.24 14.09 -4.67
C LEU A 232 1.91 14.54 -3.24
N LEU A 233 1.03 13.82 -2.57
CA LEU A 233 0.67 14.01 -1.18
C LEU A 233 1.50 13.04 -0.34
N MET A 234 2.34 13.55 0.55
CA MET A 234 3.31 12.76 1.31
C MET A 234 3.10 12.96 2.80
N GLY A 235 3.06 11.85 3.55
CA GLY A 235 3.08 11.80 5.01
C GLY A 235 4.47 11.52 5.57
N ASP A 236 4.79 12.14 6.70
CA ASP A 236 5.98 11.89 7.52
C ASP A 236 5.50 11.37 8.88
N GLU A 237 5.44 10.05 9.03
CA GLU A 237 4.72 9.37 10.13
C GLU A 237 5.15 9.80 11.54
N LEU A 238 6.35 10.33 11.71
CA LEU A 238 6.89 10.60 13.05
C LEU A 238 7.13 12.09 13.33
N ASP A 239 6.75 13.01 12.45
CA ASP A 239 7.01 14.43 12.64
C ASP A 239 6.05 15.11 13.64
N GLU A 240 5.00 14.42 14.07
CA GLU A 240 4.10 14.86 15.13
C GLU A 240 4.60 14.58 16.53
N ILE A 241 5.62 13.74 16.69
CA ILE A 241 6.09 13.28 18.01
C ILE A 241 7.58 13.64 18.26
N ASP A 242 7.92 13.79 19.52
CA ASP A 242 9.31 13.88 19.97
C ASP A 242 9.90 12.48 20.30
N SER A 243 11.17 12.43 20.66
CA SER A 243 11.88 11.21 21.03
C SER A 243 11.31 10.45 22.23
N SER A 244 10.42 11.05 23.00
CA SER A 244 9.68 10.40 24.09
C SER A 244 8.34 9.81 23.65
N GLY A 245 7.92 10.06 22.40
CA GLY A 245 6.61 9.73 21.87
C GLY A 245 5.51 10.72 22.23
N ALA A 246 5.87 11.88 22.80
CA ALA A 246 4.88 12.92 23.10
C ALA A 246 4.53 13.70 21.83
N ILE A 247 3.24 13.96 21.64
CA ILE A 247 2.76 14.81 20.52
C ILE A 247 3.26 16.24 20.70
N ILE A 248 3.95 16.74 19.69
CA ILE A 248 4.52 18.11 19.64
C ILE A 248 4.00 18.94 18.46
N ASN A 249 3.47 18.30 17.43
CA ASN A 249 2.96 18.95 16.22
C ASN A 249 1.57 18.43 15.85
N LYS A 250 0.96 19.08 14.89
CA LYS A 250 -0.27 18.67 14.21
C LYS A 250 0.06 17.73 13.06
N THR A 251 -0.87 16.84 12.71
CA THR A 251 -0.82 16.02 11.49
C THR A 251 -0.52 16.90 10.26
N ARG A 252 0.49 16.53 9.48
CA ARG A 252 0.97 17.31 8.34
C ARG A 252 1.05 16.45 7.08
N THR A 253 0.44 16.92 5.99
CA THR A 253 0.66 16.36 4.66
C THR A 253 1.50 17.34 3.83
N ILE A 254 2.64 16.91 3.33
CA ILE A 254 3.50 17.70 2.46
C ILE A 254 3.04 17.52 1.01
N VAL A 255 2.73 18.63 0.34
CA VAL A 255 2.30 18.62 -1.07
C VAL A 255 3.50 18.99 -1.95
N ILE A 256 3.86 18.07 -2.86
CA ILE A 256 5.00 18.20 -3.76
C ILE A 256 4.49 18.42 -5.19
N ASP A 257 4.94 19.48 -5.86
CA ASP A 257 4.65 19.78 -7.26
C ASP A 257 5.60 18.99 -8.16
N LEU A 258 5.02 18.16 -9.01
CA LEU A 258 5.69 17.29 -9.97
C LEU A 258 5.58 17.79 -11.41
N LYS A 259 5.45 19.11 -11.61
CA LYS A 259 5.49 19.69 -12.97
C LYS A 259 6.75 19.31 -13.73
N ASN A 260 7.83 19.06 -13.02
CA ASN A 260 9.08 18.54 -13.54
C ASN A 260 9.55 17.43 -12.58
N LEU A 261 9.61 16.20 -13.06
CA LEU A 261 10.04 15.03 -12.27
C LEU A 261 11.54 15.03 -11.97
N ASP A 262 12.37 15.72 -12.79
CA ASP A 262 13.80 15.87 -12.50
C ASP A 262 14.05 16.86 -11.34
N GLU A 263 13.10 17.74 -11.07
CA GLU A 263 13.21 18.79 -10.05
C GLU A 263 11.88 18.95 -9.27
N PRO A 264 11.46 17.92 -8.50
CA PRO A 264 10.26 18.00 -7.68
C PRO A 264 10.37 19.11 -6.63
N LYS A 265 9.29 19.87 -6.42
CA LYS A 265 9.31 21.04 -5.54
C LYS A 265 8.23 20.96 -4.47
N ARG A 266 8.60 21.27 -3.22
CA ARG A 266 7.60 21.48 -2.18
C ARG A 266 6.67 22.63 -2.59
N HIS A 267 5.38 22.35 -2.63
CA HIS A 267 4.36 23.33 -2.99
C HIS A 267 3.84 24.05 -1.76
N PHE A 268 3.30 23.30 -0.81
CA PHE A 268 2.92 23.77 0.52
C PHE A 268 2.75 22.57 1.47
N ASP A 269 2.54 22.87 2.76
CA ASP A 269 2.14 21.89 3.75
C ASP A 269 0.67 22.12 4.12
N TYR A 270 -0.12 21.08 4.04
CA TYR A 270 -1.41 21.03 4.68
C TYR A 270 -1.22 20.61 6.13
N VAL A 271 -1.64 21.43 7.07
CA VAL A 271 -1.60 21.14 8.52
C VAL A 271 -3.03 20.94 8.99
N ALA A 272 -3.35 19.76 9.47
CA ALA A 272 -4.66 19.42 9.97
C ALA A 272 -4.94 20.05 11.36
N GLU A 273 -6.18 19.96 11.83
CA GLU A 273 -6.54 20.38 13.19
C GLU A 273 -6.24 19.30 14.24
N THR A 274 -5.93 18.09 13.81
CA THR A 274 -5.69 16.91 14.67
C THR A 274 -4.27 16.82 15.18
N ASP A 275 -4.09 16.19 16.33
CA ASP A 275 -2.81 15.92 17.00
C ASP A 275 -2.43 14.44 16.88
N ALA A 276 -2.79 13.78 15.78
CA ALA A 276 -2.57 12.36 15.57
C ALA A 276 -1.48 12.12 14.52
N ILE A 277 -0.72 11.08 14.71
CA ILE A 277 0.23 10.57 13.71
C ILE A 277 -0.54 10.19 12.46
N ASP A 278 -0.11 10.67 11.29
CA ASP A 278 -0.64 10.23 10.01
C ASP A 278 -0.03 8.87 9.59
N HIS A 279 -0.71 8.17 8.70
CA HIS A 279 -0.29 6.88 8.19
C HIS A 279 -0.59 6.80 6.68
N ASN A 280 -1.27 5.75 6.22
CA ASN A 280 -1.54 5.59 4.81
C ASN A 280 -2.66 6.52 4.32
N GLY A 281 -2.46 7.10 3.14
CA GLY A 281 -3.45 7.95 2.48
C GLY A 281 -3.58 7.65 0.99
N TYR A 282 -4.83 7.68 0.49
CA TYR A 282 -5.15 7.36 -0.90
C TYR A 282 -6.02 8.45 -1.52
N VAL A 283 -5.73 8.82 -2.76
CA VAL A 283 -6.54 9.79 -3.52
C VAL A 283 -7.58 9.06 -4.35
N LYS A 284 -8.82 9.57 -4.31
CA LYS A 284 -9.87 9.19 -5.25
C LYS A 284 -10.71 10.41 -5.59
N GLY A 285 -10.73 10.77 -6.87
CA GLY A 285 -11.35 12.01 -7.34
C GLY A 285 -10.72 13.23 -6.68
N SER A 286 -11.54 14.05 -6.06
CA SER A 286 -11.12 15.26 -5.33
C SER A 286 -10.85 15.03 -3.84
N LYS A 287 -10.73 13.79 -3.42
CA LYS A 287 -10.59 13.49 -1.99
C LYS A 287 -9.32 12.71 -1.70
N PHE A 288 -8.67 13.08 -0.62
CA PHE A 288 -7.59 12.34 0.00
C PHE A 288 -8.12 11.68 1.29
N TYR A 289 -8.07 10.36 1.31
CA TYR A 289 -8.53 9.52 2.42
C TYR A 289 -7.30 9.14 3.24
N LEU A 290 -7.14 9.74 4.40
CA LEU A 290 -5.96 9.61 5.25
C LEU A 290 -6.31 8.83 6.52
N ALA A 291 -5.59 7.76 6.79
CA ALA A 291 -5.60 7.11 8.08
C ALA A 291 -4.76 7.93 9.08
N SER A 292 -5.33 8.21 10.25
CA SER A 292 -4.63 8.93 11.33
C SER A 292 -4.83 8.17 12.61
N TYR A 293 -3.79 7.63 13.20
CA TYR A 293 -3.82 6.66 14.30
C TYR A 293 -4.98 6.84 15.30
N THR A 294 -4.88 7.82 16.17
CA THR A 294 -5.88 8.07 17.23
C THR A 294 -7.06 8.92 16.77
N SER A 295 -7.00 9.49 15.57
CA SER A 295 -8.05 10.34 14.98
C SER A 295 -8.90 9.62 13.92
N GLY A 296 -8.57 8.36 13.59
CA GLY A 296 -9.30 7.54 12.63
C GLY A 296 -9.18 8.04 11.18
N LEU A 297 -10.16 7.74 10.36
CA LEU A 297 -10.18 8.17 8.95
C LEU A 297 -10.45 9.68 8.82
N ARG A 298 -9.61 10.35 8.06
CA ARG A 298 -9.78 11.74 7.62
C ARG A 298 -10.05 11.79 6.12
N VAL A 299 -10.99 12.61 5.72
CA VAL A 299 -11.30 12.83 4.29
C VAL A 299 -11.09 14.31 3.99
N ILE A 300 -10.06 14.60 3.22
CA ILE A 300 -9.59 15.95 2.91
C ILE A 300 -9.99 16.28 1.47
N ASP A 301 -10.57 17.46 1.25
CA ASP A 301 -10.84 17.97 -0.09
C ASP A 301 -9.55 18.57 -0.67
N ILE A 302 -9.16 18.10 -1.86
CA ILE A 302 -7.90 18.48 -2.53
C ILE A 302 -8.12 19.26 -3.83
N LEU A 303 -9.34 19.78 -4.07
CA LEU A 303 -9.63 20.69 -5.20
C LEU A 303 -9.36 22.14 -4.82
#